data_53ee279c69acc080f8344ae818e5fdf0
#
_entry.id   53ee279c69acc080f8344ae818e5fdf0
#
_cell.length_a   1.000
_cell.length_b   1.000
_cell.length_c   1.000
_cell.angle_alpha   90.00
_cell.angle_beta   90.00
_cell.angle_gamma   90.00
#
_symmetry.space_group_name_H-M   'P 1'
#
loop_
_entity.id
_entity.type
_entity.pdbx_description
1 polymer ?
#
loop_
_entity_poly.entity_id
_entity_poly.type
_entity_poly.pdbx_seq_one_letter_code
_entity_poly.pdbx_strand_id
1 'polypeptide(L)'
;DRSVSRGLGDVYKRQEYANVRKTGLAAITLREEDELIEVKYTDSDHDVFMVTKYGQCIRFNESDVRPTGRTSMGVRGMNLVDRDEVIGMQIDSQGTELLIVSEYGMGKRTSIDEFTAQNRGGKGVKCYKITEKTGNVVGVKAVDEDNEIMIINTEGIIIRMKCDGISELGRVTSGVKLINLPEGDKVACIAKVRRGDESEDDLVEPEESTEDAENVETEE
;
A
#
# COMPACT_ATOMS: atom_id res chain seq x y z
N ASP A 1 -2.83 22.53 -3.35
CA ASP A 1 -1.45 22.20 -3.67
C ASP A 1 -1.00 21.10 -2.72
N ARG A 2 -0.87 19.88 -3.24
CA ARG A 2 -0.35 18.75 -2.47
C ARG A 2 1.16 18.82 -2.50
N SER A 3 1.78 18.74 -1.33
CA SER A 3 3.22 18.56 -1.19
C SER A 3 3.66 17.30 -1.96
N VAL A 4 4.70 17.45 -2.75
CA VAL A 4 5.21 16.36 -3.60
C VAL A 4 6.27 15.62 -2.82
N SER A 5 6.01 14.34 -2.48
CA SER A 5 7.07 13.47 -1.97
C SER A 5 8.21 13.42 -2.98
N ARG A 6 9.39 13.90 -2.57
CA ARG A 6 10.58 14.01 -3.46
C ARG A 6 11.36 12.70 -3.58
N GLY A 7 10.77 11.57 -3.20
CA GLY A 7 11.41 10.27 -3.29
C GLY A 7 12.65 10.16 -2.41
N LEU A 8 12.62 10.74 -1.21
CA LEU A 8 13.68 10.63 -0.22
C LEU A 8 13.37 9.46 0.72
N GLY A 9 14.39 8.74 1.13
CA GLY A 9 14.31 7.68 2.13
C GLY A 9 15.42 7.78 3.16
N ASP A 10 15.23 7.17 4.29
CA ASP A 10 16.23 7.09 5.34
C ASP A 10 16.15 5.76 6.10
N VAL A 11 17.28 5.32 6.64
CA VAL A 11 17.40 4.12 7.46
C VAL A 11 17.92 4.50 8.83
N TYR A 12 17.24 4.03 9.89
CA TYR A 12 17.60 4.30 11.27
C TYR A 12 17.94 3.03 12.05
N LYS A 13 18.89 3.15 12.97
CA LYS A 13 19.10 2.10 13.97
C LYS A 13 18.01 2.21 15.04
N ARG A 14 17.28 1.13 15.28
CA ARG A 14 16.19 1.04 16.27
C ARG A 14 16.62 1.51 17.67
N GLN A 15 17.91 1.36 18.03
CA GLN A 15 18.45 1.81 19.31
C GLN A 15 18.31 3.33 19.55
N GLU A 16 18.23 4.13 18.49
CA GLU A 16 18.04 5.58 18.61
C GLU A 16 16.66 5.97 19.17
N TYR A 17 15.73 5.03 19.20
CA TYR A 17 14.38 5.19 19.75
C TYR A 17 14.19 4.50 21.10
N ALA A 18 15.24 3.95 21.73
CA ALA A 18 15.14 3.25 23.01
C ALA A 18 14.61 4.14 24.16
N ASN A 19 14.88 5.44 24.11
CA ASN A 19 14.50 6.42 25.13
C ASN A 19 13.55 7.48 24.56
N VAL A 20 12.30 7.08 24.30
CA VAL A 20 11.26 8.00 23.83
C VAL A 20 10.67 8.78 25.00
N ARG A 21 10.66 10.12 24.94
CA ARG A 21 9.98 10.99 25.90
C ARG A 21 8.46 10.99 25.64
N LYS A 22 7.65 11.38 26.64
CA LYS A 22 6.18 11.50 26.50
C LYS A 22 5.78 12.45 25.34
N THR A 23 6.61 13.42 25.03
CA THR A 23 6.40 14.37 23.91
C THR A 23 6.79 13.81 22.54
N GLY A 24 7.26 12.55 22.47
CA GLY A 24 7.78 11.96 21.24
C GLY A 24 9.21 12.41 20.90
N LEU A 25 9.72 11.88 19.79
CA LEU A 25 11.00 12.26 19.20
C LEU A 25 10.80 12.52 17.71
N ALA A 26 11.45 13.59 17.20
CA ALA A 26 11.53 13.77 15.75
C ALA A 26 12.32 12.62 15.11
N ALA A 27 11.74 11.98 14.13
CA ALA A 27 12.34 10.85 13.42
C ALA A 27 13.08 11.28 12.16
N ILE A 28 12.62 12.31 11.48
CA ILE A 28 13.17 12.80 10.22
C ILE A 28 12.94 14.31 10.15
N THR A 29 13.80 15.02 9.43
CA THR A 29 13.57 16.41 9.06
C THR A 29 12.97 16.45 7.67
N LEU A 30 11.68 16.77 7.58
CA LEU A 30 11.00 16.96 6.29
C LEU A 30 11.34 18.34 5.72
N ARG A 31 11.39 18.43 4.40
CA ARG A 31 11.44 19.71 3.70
C ARG A 31 10.05 20.34 3.72
N GLU A 32 9.99 21.65 3.50
CA GLU A 32 8.74 22.34 3.20
C GLU A 32 8.06 21.67 2.01
N GLU A 33 6.78 21.36 2.09
CA GLU A 33 5.99 20.63 1.10
C GLU A 33 6.32 19.13 0.94
N ASP A 34 7.07 18.50 1.85
CA ASP A 34 7.33 17.07 1.86
C ASP A 34 6.48 16.35 2.93
N GLU A 35 6.02 15.14 2.66
CA GLU A 35 5.24 14.32 3.59
C GLU A 35 5.90 12.96 3.81
N LEU A 36 5.75 12.43 5.02
CA LEU A 36 6.13 11.06 5.33
C LEU A 36 5.03 10.12 4.84
N ILE A 37 5.30 9.34 3.79
CA ILE A 37 4.31 8.47 3.18
C ILE A 37 4.27 7.06 3.78
N GLU A 38 5.42 6.52 4.18
CA GLU A 38 5.50 5.16 4.70
C GLU A 38 6.74 4.94 5.57
N VAL A 39 6.63 4.04 6.55
CA VAL A 39 7.73 3.55 7.39
C VAL A 39 7.69 2.03 7.40
N LYS A 40 8.81 1.38 7.16
CA LYS A 40 8.96 -0.08 7.18
C LYS A 40 10.04 -0.48 8.17
N TYR A 41 9.81 -1.61 8.81
CA TYR A 41 10.86 -2.29 9.57
C TYR A 41 11.62 -3.24 8.64
N THR A 42 12.96 -3.21 8.70
CA THR A 42 13.85 -4.11 7.97
C THR A 42 14.85 -4.73 8.93
N ASP A 43 15.47 -5.84 8.55
CA ASP A 43 16.50 -6.54 9.33
C ASP A 43 17.87 -6.56 8.65
N SER A 44 18.10 -5.69 7.70
CA SER A 44 19.40 -5.34 7.09
C SER A 44 19.80 -6.08 5.81
N ASP A 45 18.91 -6.82 5.15
CA ASP A 45 19.22 -7.45 3.86
C ASP A 45 17.98 -7.56 2.95
N HIS A 46 17.28 -6.44 2.77
CA HIS A 46 16.08 -6.42 1.95
C HIS A 46 16.22 -5.51 0.75
N ASP A 47 15.51 -5.88 -0.31
CA ASP A 47 15.30 -5.01 -1.46
C ASP A 47 14.08 -4.10 -1.22
N VAL A 48 14.30 -2.83 -1.49
CA VAL A 48 13.30 -1.77 -1.39
C VAL A 48 12.73 -1.45 -2.76
N PHE A 49 11.41 -1.41 -2.84
CA PHE A 49 10.66 -0.99 -4.02
C PHE A 49 9.99 0.35 -3.74
N MET A 50 10.27 1.36 -4.54
CA MET A 50 9.58 2.64 -4.50
C MET A 50 8.78 2.82 -5.79
N VAL A 51 7.48 3.09 -5.65
CA VAL A 51 6.56 3.23 -6.80
C VAL A 51 6.03 4.64 -6.87
N THR A 52 5.95 5.17 -8.09
CA THR A 52 5.49 6.54 -8.32
C THR A 52 4.08 6.59 -8.91
N LYS A 53 3.44 7.73 -8.77
CA LYS A 53 2.14 8.08 -9.31
C LYS A 53 2.05 7.84 -10.83
N TYR A 54 3.12 8.11 -11.56
CA TYR A 54 3.16 7.92 -13.02
C TYR A 54 3.65 6.53 -13.45
N GLY A 55 3.64 5.57 -12.49
CA GLY A 55 3.89 4.16 -12.81
C GLY A 55 5.34 3.82 -13.09
N GLN A 56 6.26 4.48 -12.40
CA GLN A 56 7.67 4.06 -12.34
C GLN A 56 7.91 3.30 -11.05
N CYS A 57 8.83 2.34 -11.08
CA CYS A 57 9.28 1.59 -9.91
C CYS A 57 10.80 1.47 -9.93
N ILE A 58 11.44 1.71 -8.80
CA ILE A 58 12.86 1.40 -8.61
C ILE A 58 12.99 0.30 -7.56
N ARG A 59 13.86 -0.68 -7.80
CA ARG A 59 14.29 -1.71 -6.84
C ARG A 59 15.76 -1.48 -6.54
N PHE A 60 16.13 -1.38 -5.27
CA PHE A 60 17.51 -1.29 -4.81
C PHE A 60 17.63 -1.95 -3.43
N ASN A 61 18.85 -2.42 -3.08
CA ASN A 61 19.07 -3.01 -1.77
C ASN A 61 19.14 -1.92 -0.69
N GLU A 62 18.58 -2.19 0.49
CA GLU A 62 18.60 -1.24 1.60
C GLU A 62 20.01 -0.86 2.06
N SER A 63 21.01 -1.71 1.85
CA SER A 63 22.43 -1.42 2.15
C SER A 63 22.99 -0.23 1.34
N ASP A 64 22.34 0.13 0.22
CA ASP A 64 22.66 1.34 -0.53
C ASP A 64 22.30 2.62 0.23
N VAL A 65 21.51 2.49 1.31
CA VAL A 65 21.13 3.59 2.20
C VAL A 65 21.89 3.46 3.50
N ARG A 66 22.92 4.28 3.68
CA ARG A 66 23.64 4.28 4.96
C ARG A 66 22.72 4.72 6.09
N PRO A 67 22.78 4.09 7.28
CA PRO A 67 22.06 4.57 8.45
C PRO A 67 22.45 6.03 8.78
N THR A 68 21.48 6.87 9.02
CA THR A 68 21.67 8.27 9.39
C THR A 68 21.02 8.59 10.74
N GLY A 69 21.32 9.75 11.31
CA GLY A 69 20.70 10.18 12.57
C GLY A 69 19.31 10.76 12.33
N ARG A 70 18.48 10.77 13.39
CA ARG A 70 17.06 11.20 13.39
C ARG A 70 16.79 12.61 12.83
N THR A 71 17.79 13.48 12.81
CA THR A 71 17.66 14.86 12.28
C THR A 71 18.06 14.97 10.81
N SER A 72 18.33 13.84 10.16
CA SER A 72 18.63 13.78 8.74
C SER A 72 17.38 14.11 7.88
N MET A 73 17.59 14.63 6.70
CA MET A 73 16.57 14.79 5.67
C MET A 73 16.49 13.60 4.73
N GLY A 74 17.23 12.50 5.02
CA GLY A 74 17.33 11.33 4.18
C GLY A 74 18.20 11.53 2.94
N VAL A 75 18.19 10.51 2.09
CA VAL A 75 18.93 10.45 0.81
C VAL A 75 17.95 10.20 -0.33
N ARG A 76 18.36 10.58 -1.54
CA ARG A 76 17.53 10.36 -2.72
C ARG A 76 17.35 8.87 -2.99
N GLY A 77 16.14 8.37 -2.86
CA GLY A 77 15.77 7.00 -3.23
C GLY A 77 15.53 6.86 -4.73
N MET A 78 14.83 7.84 -5.33
CA MET A 78 14.45 7.84 -6.74
C MET A 78 14.59 9.22 -7.37
N ASN A 79 14.87 9.27 -8.67
CA ASN A 79 14.90 10.51 -9.45
C ASN A 79 13.56 10.68 -10.17
N LEU A 80 12.70 11.53 -9.62
CA LEU A 80 11.35 11.78 -10.13
C LEU A 80 11.38 12.69 -11.35
N VAL A 81 10.45 12.47 -12.28
CA VAL A 81 10.14 13.43 -13.34
C VAL A 81 9.25 14.55 -12.79
N ASP A 82 9.10 15.63 -13.56
CA ASP A 82 8.27 16.76 -13.13
C ASP A 82 6.85 16.33 -12.77
N ARG A 83 6.35 16.81 -11.62
CA ARG A 83 5.03 16.51 -11.05
C ARG A 83 4.76 15.05 -10.70
N ASP A 84 5.78 14.17 -10.74
CA ASP A 84 5.66 12.82 -10.23
C ASP A 84 5.94 12.79 -8.73
N GLU A 85 5.34 11.84 -8.04
CA GLU A 85 5.47 11.65 -6.59
C GLU A 85 5.58 10.16 -6.26
N VAL A 86 6.31 9.83 -5.20
CA VAL A 86 6.32 8.46 -4.67
C VAL A 86 5.00 8.25 -3.91
N ILE A 87 4.28 7.18 -4.28
CA ILE A 87 2.98 6.85 -3.67
C ILE A 87 3.06 5.67 -2.69
N GLY A 88 4.19 4.99 -2.63
CA GLY A 88 4.39 3.89 -1.70
C GLY A 88 5.77 3.27 -1.81
N MET A 89 6.15 2.61 -0.71
CA MET A 89 7.40 1.87 -0.56
C MET A 89 7.09 0.47 -0.05
N GLN A 90 7.66 -0.56 -0.66
CA GLN A 90 7.53 -1.95 -0.24
C GLN A 90 8.89 -2.58 -0.07
N ILE A 91 8.97 -3.70 0.65
CA ILE A 91 10.15 -4.54 0.81
C ILE A 91 9.82 -5.98 0.41
N ASP A 92 10.82 -6.69 -0.10
CA ASP A 92 10.68 -8.06 -0.61
C ASP A 92 10.21 -9.08 0.43
N SER A 93 10.49 -8.86 1.72
CA SER A 93 10.00 -9.74 2.79
C SER A 93 8.50 -9.67 3.04
N GLN A 94 7.79 -8.76 2.38
CA GLN A 94 6.35 -8.56 2.60
C GLN A 94 5.45 -9.28 1.57
N GLY A 95 6.03 -9.88 0.56
CA GLY A 95 5.33 -10.62 -0.48
C GLY A 95 6.16 -10.80 -1.74
N THR A 96 5.77 -11.75 -2.56
CA THR A 96 6.47 -12.15 -3.79
C THR A 96 6.01 -11.38 -5.02
N GLU A 97 4.96 -10.58 -4.88
CA GLU A 97 4.37 -9.80 -5.97
C GLU A 97 4.08 -8.36 -5.53
N LEU A 98 4.14 -7.43 -6.48
CA LEU A 98 3.64 -6.08 -6.29
C LEU A 98 2.21 -5.97 -6.84
N LEU A 99 1.25 -5.78 -5.96
CA LEU A 99 -0.10 -5.33 -6.31
C LEU A 99 -0.06 -3.83 -6.55
N ILE A 100 -0.44 -3.40 -7.75
CA ILE A 100 -0.49 -1.99 -8.14
C ILE A 100 -1.93 -1.65 -8.54
N VAL A 101 -2.49 -0.60 -7.94
CA VAL A 101 -3.87 -0.17 -8.18
C VAL A 101 -3.88 1.30 -8.60
N SER A 102 -4.76 1.64 -9.55
CA SER A 102 -4.89 2.97 -10.14
C SER A 102 -6.21 3.67 -9.75
N GLU A 103 -6.28 4.98 -10.01
CA GLU A 103 -7.39 5.86 -9.65
C GLU A 103 -8.77 5.33 -10.05
N TYR A 104 -8.88 4.72 -11.24
CA TYR A 104 -10.19 4.27 -11.76
C TYR A 104 -10.43 2.78 -11.55
N GLY A 105 -9.81 2.21 -10.50
CA GLY A 105 -10.11 0.86 -10.05
C GLY A 105 -9.53 -0.26 -10.92
N MET A 106 -8.54 0.05 -11.76
CA MET A 106 -7.77 -0.94 -12.47
C MET A 106 -6.56 -1.35 -11.63
N GLY A 107 -6.18 -2.63 -11.69
CA GLY A 107 -5.01 -3.11 -10.95
C GLY A 107 -4.51 -4.46 -11.44
N LYS A 108 -3.38 -4.86 -10.93
CA LYS A 108 -2.71 -6.11 -11.26
C LYS A 108 -1.71 -6.50 -10.19
N ARG A 109 -1.35 -7.78 -10.16
CA ARG A 109 -0.15 -8.29 -9.48
C ARG A 109 0.96 -8.43 -10.52
N THR A 110 2.20 -8.21 -10.11
CA THR A 110 3.40 -8.41 -10.94
C THR A 110 4.49 -8.98 -10.05
N SER A 111 5.10 -10.11 -10.48
CA SER A 111 6.20 -10.71 -9.73
C SER A 111 7.32 -9.70 -9.46
N ILE A 112 7.87 -9.71 -8.24
CA ILE A 112 9.02 -8.85 -7.87
C ILE A 112 10.25 -9.18 -8.71
N ASP A 113 10.37 -10.38 -9.27
CA ASP A 113 11.49 -10.81 -10.11
C ASP A 113 11.53 -10.10 -11.47
N GLU A 114 10.42 -9.52 -11.91
CA GLU A 114 10.40 -8.67 -13.10
C GLU A 114 11.13 -7.33 -12.91
N PHE A 115 11.45 -6.95 -11.67
CA PHE A 115 12.11 -5.69 -11.34
C PHE A 115 13.59 -5.93 -11.08
N THR A 116 14.43 -5.61 -12.04
CA THR A 116 15.88 -5.68 -11.89
C THR A 116 16.36 -4.69 -10.83
N ALA A 117 17.20 -5.14 -9.90
CA ALA A 117 17.85 -4.27 -8.93
C ALA A 117 18.72 -3.22 -9.64
N GLN A 118 18.67 -1.98 -9.18
CA GLN A 118 19.36 -0.83 -9.74
C GLN A 118 20.06 -0.05 -8.63
N ASN A 119 20.98 0.81 -9.01
CA ASN A 119 21.54 1.77 -8.06
C ASN A 119 20.46 2.75 -7.58
N ARG A 120 20.42 3.03 -6.29
CA ARG A 120 19.55 4.04 -5.68
C ARG A 120 19.68 5.40 -6.38
N GLY A 121 18.59 6.14 -6.45
CA GLY A 121 18.57 7.47 -7.07
C GLY A 121 18.41 7.49 -8.58
N GLY A 122 18.19 6.31 -9.21
CA GLY A 122 17.84 6.20 -10.62
C GLY A 122 16.39 6.59 -10.91
N LYS A 123 15.99 6.58 -12.19
CA LYS A 123 14.61 6.85 -12.64
C LYS A 123 13.68 5.65 -12.45
N GLY A 124 14.24 4.46 -12.19
CA GLY A 124 13.49 3.22 -12.17
C GLY A 124 13.06 2.72 -13.56
N VAL A 125 12.18 1.75 -13.56
CA VAL A 125 11.58 1.13 -14.74
C VAL A 125 10.06 1.28 -14.70
N LYS A 126 9.43 1.23 -15.86
CA LYS A 126 7.98 1.30 -15.95
C LYS A 126 7.36 0.06 -15.30
N CYS A 127 6.49 0.26 -14.31
CA CYS A 127 5.77 -0.80 -13.60
C CYS A 127 4.27 -0.82 -13.92
N TYR A 128 3.74 0.27 -14.46
CA TYR A 128 2.32 0.38 -14.81
C TYR A 128 2.14 1.24 -16.07
N LYS A 129 1.23 0.83 -16.94
CA LYS A 129 0.89 1.61 -18.14
C LYS A 129 -0.30 2.51 -17.83
N ILE A 130 -0.02 3.78 -17.59
CA ILE A 130 -1.03 4.83 -17.41
C ILE A 130 -1.78 5.08 -18.73
N THR A 131 -3.09 5.18 -18.65
CA THR A 131 -4.01 5.53 -19.74
C THR A 131 -5.14 6.40 -19.21
N GLU A 132 -5.92 7.00 -20.06
CA GLU A 132 -7.13 7.74 -19.64
C GLU A 132 -8.14 6.86 -18.89
N LYS A 133 -8.18 5.55 -19.18
CA LYS A 133 -9.06 4.58 -18.53
C LYS A 133 -8.58 4.15 -17.15
N THR A 134 -7.31 4.26 -16.86
CA THR A 134 -6.75 3.84 -15.57
C THR A 134 -6.60 5.01 -14.60
N GLY A 135 -6.33 6.19 -15.10
CA GLY A 135 -5.81 7.26 -14.26
C GLY A 135 -4.41 6.92 -13.73
N ASN A 136 -3.94 7.67 -12.77
CA ASN A 136 -2.63 7.48 -12.13
C ASN A 136 -2.63 6.30 -11.15
N VAL A 137 -1.45 5.85 -10.77
CA VAL A 137 -1.30 4.87 -9.68
C VAL A 137 -1.59 5.55 -8.34
N VAL A 138 -2.40 4.91 -7.50
CA VAL A 138 -2.78 5.41 -6.18
C VAL A 138 -2.31 4.53 -5.02
N GLY A 139 -1.94 3.28 -5.31
CA GLY A 139 -1.49 2.39 -4.26
C GLY A 139 -0.63 1.24 -4.77
N VAL A 140 0.30 0.82 -3.92
CA VAL A 140 1.13 -0.38 -4.10
C VAL A 140 1.22 -1.13 -2.79
N LYS A 141 1.12 -2.47 -2.85
CA LYS A 141 1.38 -3.38 -1.72
C LYS A 141 2.15 -4.59 -2.20
N ALA A 142 3.11 -5.03 -1.40
CA ALA A 142 3.73 -6.34 -1.58
C ALA A 142 2.78 -7.41 -1.03
N VAL A 143 2.43 -8.39 -1.85
CA VAL A 143 1.42 -9.39 -1.54
C VAL A 143 1.86 -10.78 -1.99
N ASP A 144 1.25 -11.79 -1.40
CA ASP A 144 1.22 -13.16 -1.85
C ASP A 144 -0.22 -13.52 -2.25
N GLU A 145 -0.41 -14.62 -2.97
CA GLU A 145 -1.74 -15.05 -3.46
C GLU A 145 -2.77 -15.24 -2.34
N ASP A 146 -2.33 -15.71 -1.17
CA ASP A 146 -3.18 -15.97 -0.01
C ASP A 146 -3.54 -14.73 0.80
N ASN A 147 -3.03 -13.57 0.42
CA ASN A 147 -3.35 -12.33 1.10
C ASN A 147 -4.70 -11.76 0.65
N GLU A 148 -5.24 -10.91 1.50
CA GLU A 148 -6.43 -10.13 1.21
C GLU A 148 -6.10 -8.64 1.26
N ILE A 149 -6.83 -7.90 0.45
CA ILE A 149 -6.73 -6.45 0.39
C ILE A 149 -8.09 -5.78 0.57
N MET A 150 -8.05 -4.58 1.08
CA MET A 150 -9.18 -3.65 1.06
C MET A 150 -8.87 -2.52 0.08
N ILE A 151 -9.84 -2.21 -0.78
CA ILE A 151 -9.82 -1.05 -1.67
C ILE A 151 -10.86 -0.07 -1.13
N ILE A 152 -10.46 1.16 -0.93
CA ILE A 152 -11.30 2.23 -0.38
C ILE A 152 -11.43 3.31 -1.45
N ASN A 153 -12.66 3.69 -1.78
CA ASN A 153 -12.94 4.78 -2.73
C ASN A 153 -13.08 6.14 -2.04
N THR A 154 -13.22 7.20 -2.81
CA THR A 154 -13.36 8.57 -2.30
C THR A 154 -14.67 8.81 -1.57
N GLU A 155 -15.70 8.01 -1.81
CA GLU A 155 -16.99 8.04 -1.11
C GLU A 155 -17.00 7.23 0.21
N GLY A 156 -15.86 6.58 0.55
CA GLY A 156 -15.73 5.79 1.78
C GLY A 156 -16.26 4.36 1.67
N ILE A 157 -16.57 3.87 0.48
CA ILE A 157 -16.95 2.47 0.27
C ILE A 157 -15.69 1.61 0.34
N ILE A 158 -15.76 0.54 1.13
CA ILE A 158 -14.66 -0.42 1.33
C ILE A 158 -15.05 -1.74 0.68
N ILE A 159 -14.17 -2.26 -0.16
CA ILE A 159 -14.29 -3.59 -0.76
C ILE A 159 -13.11 -4.43 -0.32
N ARG A 160 -13.38 -5.60 0.26
CA ARG A 160 -12.39 -6.62 0.61
C ARG A 160 -12.35 -7.68 -0.49
N MET A 161 -11.16 -8.08 -0.92
CA MET A 161 -10.97 -9.11 -1.94
C MET A 161 -9.68 -9.90 -1.71
N LYS A 162 -9.66 -11.14 -2.18
CA LYS A 162 -8.47 -11.99 -2.16
C LYS A 162 -7.53 -11.63 -3.30
N CYS A 163 -6.22 -11.75 -3.06
CA CYS A 163 -5.21 -11.50 -4.08
C CYS A 163 -5.20 -12.54 -5.19
N ASP A 164 -5.53 -13.81 -4.91
CA ASP A 164 -5.61 -14.89 -5.90
C ASP A 164 -6.58 -14.59 -7.06
N GLY A 165 -7.65 -13.83 -6.80
CA GLY A 165 -8.60 -13.36 -7.80
C GLY A 165 -8.08 -12.23 -8.70
N ILE A 166 -6.90 -11.66 -8.43
CA ILE A 166 -6.32 -10.57 -9.20
C ILE A 166 -5.30 -11.14 -10.19
N SER A 167 -5.42 -10.81 -11.47
CA SER A 167 -4.52 -11.30 -12.51
C SER A 167 -3.06 -10.90 -12.26
N GLU A 168 -2.16 -11.87 -12.35
CA GLU A 168 -0.72 -11.63 -12.47
C GLU A 168 -0.42 -11.22 -13.92
N LEU A 169 0.21 -10.07 -14.10
CA LEU A 169 0.50 -9.47 -15.40
C LEU A 169 1.88 -8.81 -15.41
N GLY A 170 2.51 -8.80 -16.57
CA GLY A 170 3.81 -8.17 -16.77
C GLY A 170 3.83 -6.67 -16.45
N ARG A 171 5.03 -6.15 -16.17
CA ARG A 171 5.26 -4.77 -15.68
C ARG A 171 4.57 -3.70 -16.51
N VAL A 172 4.62 -3.77 -17.84
CA VAL A 172 4.17 -2.69 -18.74
C VAL A 172 2.73 -2.96 -19.20
N THR A 173 1.82 -3.24 -18.28
CA THR A 173 0.38 -3.41 -18.54
C THR A 173 -0.46 -2.45 -17.70
N SER A 174 -1.71 -2.25 -18.11
CA SER A 174 -2.68 -1.37 -17.42
C SER A 174 -3.49 -2.09 -16.35
N GLY A 175 -3.27 -3.40 -16.17
CA GLY A 175 -4.06 -4.21 -15.24
C GLY A 175 -5.45 -4.56 -15.77
N VAL A 176 -6.25 -5.14 -14.88
CA VAL A 176 -7.66 -5.50 -15.06
C VAL A 176 -8.52 -4.68 -14.11
N LYS A 177 -9.82 -4.65 -14.37
CA LYS A 177 -10.76 -3.97 -13.48
C LYS A 177 -10.93 -4.77 -12.19
N LEU A 178 -10.63 -4.16 -11.04
CA LEU A 178 -10.80 -4.73 -9.70
C LEU A 178 -12.11 -4.30 -9.04
N ILE A 179 -12.52 -3.06 -9.27
CA ILE A 179 -13.72 -2.46 -8.68
C ILE A 179 -14.49 -1.66 -9.74
N ASN A 180 -15.82 -1.69 -9.67
CA ASN A 180 -16.68 -0.81 -10.42
C ASN A 180 -16.93 0.46 -9.61
N LEU A 181 -16.43 1.57 -10.09
CA LEU A 181 -16.63 2.88 -9.47
C LEU A 181 -17.78 3.62 -10.18
N PRO A 182 -18.65 4.33 -9.45
CA PRO A 182 -19.58 5.28 -10.01
C PRO A 182 -18.85 6.39 -10.80
N GLU A 183 -19.59 7.09 -11.65
CA GLU A 183 -19.04 8.22 -12.40
C GLU A 183 -18.55 9.32 -11.45
N GLY A 184 -17.32 9.77 -11.64
CA GLY A 184 -16.68 10.79 -10.82
C GLY A 184 -15.97 10.27 -9.57
N ASP A 185 -16.19 9.00 -9.19
CA ASP A 185 -15.53 8.39 -8.03
C ASP A 185 -14.16 7.82 -8.39
N LYS A 186 -13.31 7.67 -7.38
CA LYS A 186 -11.92 7.18 -7.51
C LYS A 186 -11.53 6.28 -6.35
N VAL A 187 -10.54 5.44 -6.57
CA VAL A 187 -9.84 4.76 -5.47
C VAL A 187 -9.05 5.81 -4.69
N ALA A 188 -9.28 5.85 -3.38
CA ALA A 188 -8.59 6.74 -2.45
C ALA A 188 -7.31 6.08 -1.91
N CYS A 189 -7.41 4.81 -1.46
CA CYS A 189 -6.27 4.06 -0.95
C CYS A 189 -6.52 2.55 -1.00
N ILE A 190 -5.46 1.78 -0.73
CA ILE A 190 -5.52 0.34 -0.56
C ILE A 190 -4.82 -0.08 0.73
N ALA A 191 -5.32 -1.12 1.38
CA ALA A 191 -4.74 -1.70 2.58
C ALA A 191 -4.61 -3.22 2.43
N LYS A 192 -3.51 -3.80 2.94
CA LYS A 192 -3.35 -5.25 3.07
C LYS A 192 -3.95 -5.66 4.40
N VAL A 193 -4.84 -6.67 4.40
CA VAL A 193 -5.41 -7.24 5.61
C VAL A 193 -4.34 -8.04 6.34
N ARG A 194 -4.19 -7.81 7.64
CA ARG A 194 -3.23 -8.57 8.46
C ARG A 194 -3.82 -9.94 8.82
N ARG A 195 -3.02 -11.00 8.71
CA ARG A 195 -3.39 -12.29 9.29
C ARG A 195 -3.50 -12.13 10.81
N GLY A 196 -4.65 -12.47 11.39
CA GLY A 196 -4.92 -12.36 12.83
C GLY A 196 -5.99 -11.33 13.18
N ASP A 197 -6.49 -10.54 12.22
CA ASP A 197 -7.67 -9.67 12.45
C ASP A 197 -9.01 -10.42 12.27
N GLU A 198 -8.97 -11.74 12.12
CA GLU A 198 -10.16 -12.59 12.30
C GLU A 198 -10.40 -12.72 13.81
N SER A 199 -11.02 -11.71 14.40
CA SER A 199 -11.62 -11.85 15.73
C SER A 199 -12.73 -12.90 15.63
N GLU A 200 -12.78 -13.82 16.60
CA GLU A 200 -13.82 -14.87 16.74
C GLU A 200 -15.24 -14.30 16.87
N ASP A 201 -15.42 -12.99 16.72
CA ASP A 201 -16.69 -12.27 16.89
C ASP A 201 -17.62 -12.30 15.67
N ASP A 202 -17.19 -12.81 14.51
CA ASP A 202 -18.04 -12.89 13.31
C ASP A 202 -18.94 -14.14 13.23
N LEU A 203 -18.98 -14.96 14.28
CA LEU A 203 -19.86 -16.14 14.39
C LEU A 203 -21.08 -15.94 15.29
N VAL A 204 -21.63 -14.75 15.36
CA VAL A 204 -22.97 -14.57 15.91
C VAL A 204 -23.99 -14.86 14.81
N GLU A 205 -24.39 -16.13 14.70
CA GLU A 205 -25.61 -16.48 13.97
C GLU A 205 -26.79 -15.75 14.62
N PRO A 206 -27.72 -15.15 13.86
CA PRO A 206 -28.91 -14.55 14.42
C PRO A 206 -29.75 -15.66 15.04
N GLU A 207 -29.94 -15.61 16.37
CA GLU A 207 -30.89 -16.48 17.07
C GLU A 207 -32.29 -16.27 16.47
N GLU A 208 -32.82 -17.32 15.82
CA GLU A 208 -34.23 -17.37 15.44
C GLU A 208 -35.09 -17.30 16.71
N SER A 209 -35.75 -16.18 16.90
CA SER A 209 -36.77 -16.02 17.90
C SER A 209 -37.97 -16.89 17.53
N THR A 210 -38.07 -18.07 18.12
CA THR A 210 -39.31 -18.85 18.15
C THR A 210 -40.30 -18.14 19.07
N GLU A 211 -41.24 -17.41 18.50
CA GLU A 211 -42.43 -16.96 19.20
C GLU A 211 -43.34 -18.18 19.47
N ASP A 212 -43.34 -18.63 20.71
CA ASP A 212 -44.35 -19.57 21.21
C ASP A 212 -45.73 -18.90 21.23
N ALA A 213 -46.62 -19.34 20.35
CA ALA A 213 -48.02 -18.99 20.35
C ALA A 213 -48.70 -19.79 21.47
N GLU A 214 -48.87 -19.19 22.63
CA GLU A 214 -49.78 -19.71 23.67
C GLU A 214 -51.23 -19.57 23.21
N ASN A 215 -51.85 -20.75 23.03
CA ASN A 215 -53.28 -20.94 22.88
C ASN A 215 -53.97 -20.59 24.20
N VAL A 216 -54.81 -19.58 24.23
CA VAL A 216 -55.79 -19.38 25.31
C VAL A 216 -57.13 -19.87 24.81
N GLU A 217 -57.51 -21.07 25.29
CA GLU A 217 -58.88 -21.52 25.31
C GLU A 217 -59.64 -20.70 26.34
N THR A 218 -60.75 -20.07 25.93
CA THR A 218 -61.80 -19.59 26.85
C THR A 218 -63.03 -20.36 26.58
N GLU A 219 -63.39 -21.17 27.60
CA GLU A 219 -64.77 -21.73 27.79
C GLU A 219 -65.73 -20.59 28.20
N GLU A 220 -66.94 -20.76 27.73
CA GLU A 220 -68.31 -20.31 28.01
C GLU A 220 -68.94 -19.38 27.01
#